data_78c7aae582b78052d2adce0bb55372f0
#
_entry.id   78c7aae582b78052d2adce0bb55372f0
#
_cell.length_a   1.000
_cell.length_b   1.000
_cell.length_c   1.000
_cell.angle_alpha   90.00
_cell.angle_beta   90.00
_cell.angle_gamma   90.00
#
_symmetry.space_group_name_H-M   'P 1'
#
loop_
_entity.id
_entity.type
_entity.pdbx_description
1 polymer ?
#
loop_
_entity_poly.entity_id
_entity_poly.type
_entity_poly.pdbx_seq_one_letter_code
_entity_poly.pdbx_strand_id
1 'polypeptide(L)'
;MLIIALILLVVISLLAVTSMRNAGSAESVAGNVRTTELATQAAEIALRHCESAAIQVAKKTTDTSDPTYYDTEFPVASIWPIASTQWQSTSTWDTATTSSTTTYALPTAKFTISTGTTYKRAPECMVELLSGGMPDGVASVTPSAFVITVRGFGPEVAAVTGAAPRIRPVGTEVWLQSTIEIE
;
A
#
# COMPACT_ATOMS: atom_id res chain seq x y z
N MET A 1 -64.67 -8.32 -0.07
CA MET A 1 -63.65 -8.53 -1.07
C MET A 1 -62.72 -7.32 -1.20
N LEU A 2 -63.18 -6.11 -1.36
CA LEU A 2 -62.34 -4.92 -1.58
C LEU A 2 -61.38 -4.62 -0.41
N ILE A 3 -61.81 -4.77 0.85
CA ILE A 3 -60.98 -4.54 2.03
C ILE A 3 -59.81 -5.52 2.12
N ILE A 4 -60.01 -6.79 1.78
CA ILE A 4 -58.98 -7.81 1.81
C ILE A 4 -57.92 -7.53 0.74
N ALA A 5 -58.33 -7.12 -0.46
CA ALA A 5 -57.43 -6.72 -1.53
C ALA A 5 -56.57 -5.50 -1.15
N LEU A 6 -57.14 -4.54 -0.46
CA LEU A 6 -56.43 -3.34 0.01
C LEU A 6 -55.38 -3.68 1.07
N ILE A 7 -55.71 -4.55 2.03
CA ILE A 7 -54.78 -5.01 3.06
C ILE A 7 -53.60 -5.77 2.41
N LEU A 8 -53.90 -6.67 1.48
CA LEU A 8 -52.84 -7.41 0.75
C LEU A 8 -51.91 -6.48 -0.03
N LEU A 9 -52.47 -5.46 -0.67
CA LEU A 9 -51.69 -4.48 -1.43
C LEU A 9 -50.73 -3.70 -0.51
N VAL A 10 -51.23 -3.27 0.68
CA VAL A 10 -50.38 -2.57 1.68
C VAL A 10 -49.27 -3.48 2.20
N VAL A 11 -49.55 -4.74 2.51
CA VAL A 11 -48.54 -5.69 3.01
C VAL A 11 -47.47 -5.95 1.96
N ILE A 12 -47.84 -6.19 0.70
CA ILE A 12 -46.87 -6.39 -0.39
C ILE A 12 -46.02 -5.13 -0.61
N SER A 13 -46.60 -3.95 -0.54
CA SER A 13 -45.87 -2.68 -0.67
C SER A 13 -44.82 -2.51 0.43
N LEU A 14 -45.13 -2.85 1.66
CA LEU A 14 -44.21 -2.77 2.80
C LEU A 14 -43.04 -3.79 2.62
N LEU A 15 -43.36 -5.00 2.20
CA LEU A 15 -42.34 -6.03 1.93
C LEU A 15 -41.40 -5.63 0.77
N ALA A 16 -41.95 -5.03 -0.29
CA ALA A 16 -41.15 -4.54 -1.41
C ALA A 16 -40.16 -3.45 -0.98
N VAL A 17 -40.61 -2.47 -0.15
CA VAL A 17 -39.73 -1.40 0.33
C VAL A 17 -38.60 -1.95 1.21
N THR A 18 -38.87 -2.89 2.10
CA THR A 18 -37.85 -3.49 2.95
C THR A 18 -36.82 -4.30 2.13
N SER A 19 -37.27 -5.02 1.11
CA SER A 19 -36.43 -5.77 0.19
C SER A 19 -35.49 -4.86 -0.59
N MET A 20 -35.96 -3.73 -1.12
CA MET A 20 -35.12 -2.76 -1.83
C MET A 20 -34.06 -2.13 -0.91
N ARG A 21 -34.38 -1.81 0.32
CA ARG A 21 -33.39 -1.27 1.28
C ARG A 21 -32.29 -2.28 1.59
N ASN A 22 -32.64 -3.54 1.79
CA ASN A 22 -31.67 -4.60 2.03
C ASN A 22 -30.74 -4.83 0.82
N ALA A 23 -31.29 -4.79 -0.40
CA ALA A 23 -30.49 -4.92 -1.62
C ALA A 23 -29.47 -3.77 -1.77
N GLY A 24 -29.89 -2.53 -1.52
CA GLY A 24 -28.98 -1.37 -1.61
C GLY A 24 -27.86 -1.40 -0.57
N SER A 25 -28.15 -1.86 0.66
CA SER A 25 -27.09 -2.02 1.67
C SER A 25 -26.11 -3.13 1.32
N ALA A 26 -26.58 -4.26 0.80
CA ALA A 26 -25.73 -5.36 0.37
C ALA A 26 -24.82 -4.97 -0.79
N GLU A 27 -25.29 -4.19 -1.76
CA GLU A 27 -24.51 -3.69 -2.87
C GLU A 27 -23.38 -2.74 -2.38
N SER A 28 -23.70 -1.84 -1.45
CA SER A 28 -22.69 -0.93 -0.87
C SER A 28 -21.60 -1.69 -0.12
N VAL A 29 -21.97 -2.70 0.66
CA VAL A 29 -21.00 -3.55 1.36
C VAL A 29 -20.12 -4.33 0.36
N ALA A 30 -20.72 -4.94 -0.66
CA ALA A 30 -20.00 -5.68 -1.68
C ALA A 30 -19.01 -4.79 -2.44
N GLY A 31 -19.39 -3.54 -2.75
CA GLY A 31 -18.52 -2.54 -3.36
C GLY A 31 -17.31 -2.22 -2.49
N ASN A 32 -17.54 -1.94 -1.21
CA ASN A 32 -16.46 -1.64 -0.27
C ASN A 32 -15.51 -2.83 -0.04
N VAL A 33 -16.04 -4.05 0.06
CA VAL A 33 -15.22 -5.26 0.17
C VAL A 33 -14.32 -5.43 -1.06
N ARG A 34 -14.87 -5.22 -2.24
CA ARG A 34 -14.08 -5.33 -3.48
C ARG A 34 -12.96 -4.29 -3.55
N THR A 35 -13.22 -3.03 -3.22
CA THR A 35 -12.18 -1.99 -3.24
C THR A 35 -11.10 -2.26 -2.20
N THR A 36 -11.47 -2.73 -1.00
CA THR A 36 -10.52 -3.13 0.05
C THR A 36 -9.66 -4.32 -0.40
N GLU A 37 -10.26 -5.33 -1.01
CA GLU A 37 -9.52 -6.48 -1.53
C GLU A 37 -8.50 -6.08 -2.60
N LEU A 38 -8.88 -5.21 -3.54
CA LEU A 38 -7.97 -4.70 -4.55
C LEU A 38 -6.84 -3.86 -3.94
N ALA A 39 -7.14 -3.03 -2.93
CA ALA A 39 -6.11 -2.28 -2.21
C ALA A 39 -5.14 -3.21 -1.45
N THR A 40 -5.66 -4.31 -0.87
CA THR A 40 -4.83 -5.33 -0.21
C THR A 40 -3.89 -6.01 -1.20
N GLN A 41 -4.39 -6.41 -2.37
CA GLN A 41 -3.56 -6.99 -3.43
C GLN A 41 -2.46 -6.03 -3.89
N ALA A 42 -2.78 -4.75 -4.05
CA ALA A 42 -1.78 -3.72 -4.39
C ALA A 42 -0.71 -3.59 -3.29
N ALA A 43 -1.11 -3.62 -2.02
CA ALA A 43 -0.19 -3.59 -0.90
C ALA A 43 0.71 -4.84 -0.84
N GLU A 44 0.16 -6.03 -1.09
CA GLU A 44 0.94 -7.28 -1.12
C GLU A 44 1.98 -7.28 -2.25
N ILE A 45 1.64 -6.78 -3.42
CA ILE A 45 2.59 -6.65 -4.53
C ILE A 45 3.75 -5.73 -4.12
N ALA A 46 3.43 -4.59 -3.50
CA ALA A 46 4.43 -3.66 -3.00
C ALA A 46 5.31 -4.31 -1.91
N LEU A 47 4.69 -5.02 -0.98
CA LEU A 47 5.40 -5.67 0.12
C LEU A 47 6.44 -6.64 -0.41
N ARG A 48 6.04 -7.55 -1.30
CA ARG A 48 6.95 -8.54 -1.89
C ARG A 48 8.07 -7.89 -2.70
N HIS A 49 7.76 -6.83 -3.44
CA HIS A 49 8.78 -6.11 -4.19
C HIS A 49 9.80 -5.45 -3.26
N CYS A 50 9.34 -4.77 -2.21
CA CYS A 50 10.21 -4.06 -1.28
C CYS A 50 10.98 -5.01 -0.35
N GLU A 51 10.42 -6.16 0.02
CA GLU A 51 11.13 -7.24 0.70
C GLU A 51 12.29 -7.78 -0.16
N SER A 52 12.00 -8.08 -1.42
CA SER A 52 13.03 -8.53 -2.37
C SER A 52 14.14 -7.49 -2.53
N ALA A 53 13.78 -6.22 -2.67
CA ALA A 53 14.73 -5.14 -2.80
C ALA A 53 15.59 -4.96 -1.53
N ALA A 54 15.00 -5.04 -0.34
CA ALA A 54 15.72 -4.96 0.93
C ALA A 54 16.73 -6.11 1.08
N ILE A 55 16.35 -7.33 0.74
CA ILE A 55 17.25 -8.51 0.74
C ILE A 55 18.41 -8.30 -0.24
N GLN A 56 18.13 -7.77 -1.41
CA GLN A 56 19.16 -7.50 -2.42
C GLN A 56 20.15 -6.45 -1.94
N VAL A 57 19.67 -5.37 -1.34
CA VAL A 57 20.52 -4.32 -0.77
C VAL A 57 21.40 -4.88 0.35
N ALA A 58 20.84 -5.70 1.24
CA ALA A 58 21.61 -6.32 2.32
C ALA A 58 22.71 -7.26 1.80
N LYS A 59 22.38 -8.12 0.83
CA LYS A 59 23.36 -9.02 0.21
C LYS A 59 24.49 -8.27 -0.49
N LYS A 60 24.22 -7.11 -1.04
CA LYS A 60 25.24 -6.31 -1.72
C LYS A 60 26.19 -5.61 -0.78
N THR A 61 25.78 -5.23 0.41
CA THR A 61 26.72 -4.73 1.42
C THR A 61 27.80 -5.77 1.75
N THR A 62 27.50 -7.06 1.51
CA THR A 62 28.46 -8.17 1.68
C THR A 62 29.25 -8.50 0.42
N ASP A 63 28.69 -8.25 -0.78
CA ASP A 63 29.33 -8.57 -2.06
C ASP A 63 29.55 -7.31 -2.89
N THR A 64 30.75 -6.75 -2.81
CA THR A 64 31.16 -5.55 -3.56
C THR A 64 31.54 -5.84 -5.02
N SER A 65 31.47 -7.10 -5.46
CA SER A 65 32.01 -7.53 -6.76
C SER A 65 31.05 -7.30 -7.93
N ASP A 66 29.74 -7.09 -7.69
CA ASP A 66 28.76 -6.85 -8.77
C ASP A 66 28.17 -5.42 -8.73
N PRO A 67 28.72 -4.49 -9.53
CA PRO A 67 28.21 -3.12 -9.59
C PRO A 67 26.85 -2.97 -10.28
N THR A 68 26.36 -4.00 -10.97
CA THR A 68 25.11 -3.93 -11.74
C THR A 68 23.87 -4.23 -10.91
N TYR A 69 24.04 -4.71 -9.70
CA TYR A 69 22.97 -5.17 -8.83
C TYR A 69 22.23 -4.05 -8.07
N TYR A 70 22.71 -2.78 -8.13
CA TYR A 70 21.91 -1.65 -7.70
C TYR A 70 20.86 -1.40 -8.74
N ASP A 71 19.75 -1.98 -8.45
CA ASP A 71 18.57 -1.65 -9.19
C ASP A 71 18.34 -0.14 -9.07
N THR A 72 18.41 0.53 -10.19
CA THR A 72 18.00 1.94 -10.31
C THR A 72 16.52 2.10 -9.93
N GLU A 73 15.81 0.97 -9.80
CA GLU A 73 14.41 0.91 -9.43
C GLU A 73 14.16 1.06 -7.92
N PHE A 74 15.17 0.80 -7.06
CA PHE A 74 15.01 0.97 -5.61
C PHE A 74 16.17 1.80 -5.04
N PRO A 75 16.01 3.10 -4.83
CA PRO A 75 17.07 3.95 -4.31
C PRO A 75 17.41 3.55 -2.87
N VAL A 76 18.67 3.24 -2.61
CA VAL A 76 19.21 2.90 -1.29
C VAL A 76 18.89 3.98 -0.24
N ALA A 77 18.72 5.21 -0.69
CA ALA A 77 18.29 6.33 0.15
C ALA A 77 16.88 6.15 0.77
N SER A 78 16.09 5.18 0.30
CA SER A 78 14.79 4.86 0.90
C SER A 78 14.92 3.99 2.16
N ILE A 79 16.12 3.51 2.49
CA ILE A 79 16.38 2.75 3.71
C ILE A 79 16.82 3.70 4.80
N TRP A 80 16.03 3.81 5.83
CA TRP A 80 16.25 4.70 6.97
C TRP A 80 16.68 3.96 8.22
N PRO A 81 17.61 4.51 9.03
CA PRO A 81 17.90 3.94 10.34
C PRO A 81 16.70 4.13 11.28
N ILE A 82 16.42 3.12 12.06
CA ILE A 82 15.24 3.01 12.96
C ILE A 82 15.15 4.13 14.01
N ALA A 83 16.23 4.84 14.26
CA ALA A 83 16.24 5.93 15.25
C ALA A 83 15.14 6.98 15.01
N SER A 84 14.46 6.96 13.89
CA SER A 84 13.46 7.97 13.51
C SER A 84 12.04 7.47 13.34
N THR A 85 11.75 6.16 13.38
CA THR A 85 10.39 5.57 13.19
C THR A 85 9.52 6.33 12.19
N GLN A 86 10.07 6.59 11.01
CA GLN A 86 9.43 7.43 9.99
C GLN A 86 8.13 6.83 9.47
N TRP A 87 8.01 5.51 9.53
CA TRP A 87 6.81 4.80 9.11
C TRP A 87 5.55 5.21 9.90
N GLN A 88 5.72 5.66 11.16
CA GLN A 88 4.62 6.12 12.01
C GLN A 88 4.18 7.55 11.69
N SER A 89 5.01 8.30 10.98
CA SER A 89 4.73 9.70 10.69
C SER A 89 3.89 9.83 9.43
N THR A 90 2.62 10.17 9.58
CA THR A 90 1.72 10.44 8.43
C THR A 90 2.26 11.58 7.55
N SER A 91 2.96 12.56 8.14
CA SER A 91 3.58 13.64 7.39
C SER A 91 4.66 13.13 6.45
N THR A 92 5.41 12.10 6.81
CA THR A 92 6.43 11.51 5.95
C THR A 92 5.81 10.86 4.71
N TRP A 93 4.63 10.25 4.88
CA TRP A 93 3.90 9.62 3.78
C TRP A 93 3.18 10.64 2.89
N ASP A 94 2.59 11.67 3.46
CA ASP A 94 1.63 12.53 2.78
C ASP A 94 2.21 13.87 2.31
N THR A 95 3.26 14.39 2.95
CA THR A 95 3.89 15.67 2.57
C THR A 95 5.17 15.51 1.77
N ALA A 96 5.65 14.30 1.58
CA ALA A 96 6.83 14.04 0.78
C ALA A 96 6.63 14.57 -0.65
N THR A 97 7.54 15.41 -1.10
CA THR A 97 7.60 15.82 -2.52
C THR A 97 7.89 14.58 -3.38
N THR A 98 7.62 14.65 -4.67
CA THR A 98 7.90 13.54 -5.62
C THR A 98 9.37 13.08 -5.62
N SER A 99 10.27 13.88 -5.09
CA SER A 99 11.68 13.57 -4.86
C SER A 99 11.98 13.14 -3.42
N SER A 100 10.97 12.78 -2.63
CA SER A 100 11.21 12.22 -1.30
C SER A 100 11.96 10.92 -1.40
N THR A 101 13.11 10.88 -0.74
CA THR A 101 13.93 9.68 -0.61
C THR A 101 13.40 8.70 0.44
N THR A 102 12.31 9.04 1.13
CA THR A 102 11.76 8.25 2.24
C THR A 102 10.77 7.19 1.81
N THR A 103 9.89 7.51 0.88
CA THR A 103 8.86 6.61 0.38
C THR A 103 9.12 6.27 -1.08
N TYR A 104 9.13 5.00 -1.38
CA TYR A 104 9.28 4.48 -2.73
C TYR A 104 7.91 4.13 -3.29
N ALA A 105 7.55 4.72 -4.43
CA ALA A 105 6.35 4.35 -5.17
C ALA A 105 6.73 3.32 -6.23
N LEU A 106 6.01 2.20 -6.29
CA LEU A 106 6.29 1.16 -7.27
C LEU A 106 6.12 1.69 -8.70
N PRO A 107 7.07 1.34 -9.60
CA PRO A 107 6.89 1.63 -11.03
C PRO A 107 5.63 0.95 -11.58
N THR A 108 4.92 1.63 -12.47
CA THR A 108 3.68 1.13 -13.08
C THR A 108 3.84 -0.26 -13.71
N ALA A 109 4.98 -0.53 -14.30
CA ALA A 109 5.29 -1.82 -14.91
C ALA A 109 5.27 -3.01 -13.93
N LYS A 110 5.44 -2.75 -12.64
CA LYS A 110 5.50 -3.81 -11.60
C LYS A 110 4.14 -4.15 -11.00
N PHE A 111 3.14 -3.28 -11.10
CA PHE A 111 1.82 -3.51 -10.52
C PHE A 111 0.65 -3.43 -11.52
N THR A 112 0.90 -3.09 -12.76
CA THR A 112 -0.14 -3.09 -13.79
C THR A 112 -0.48 -4.52 -14.16
N ILE A 113 -1.64 -4.99 -13.72
CA ILE A 113 -2.19 -6.27 -14.15
C ILE A 113 -2.83 -6.06 -15.52
N SER A 114 -2.39 -6.79 -16.53
CA SER A 114 -2.79 -6.61 -17.93
C SER A 114 -4.27 -6.87 -18.24
N THR A 115 -5.08 -7.24 -17.25
CA THR A 115 -6.48 -7.62 -17.43
C THR A 115 -7.42 -6.85 -16.52
N GLY A 116 -7.71 -5.61 -16.87
CA GLY A 116 -8.97 -4.97 -16.51
C GLY A 116 -9.03 -4.16 -15.21
N THR A 117 -8.09 -4.24 -14.29
CA THR A 117 -8.07 -3.36 -13.11
C THR A 117 -6.96 -2.34 -13.23
N THR A 118 -7.33 -1.08 -13.41
CA THR A 118 -6.36 0.01 -13.51
C THR A 118 -6.28 0.74 -12.18
N TYR A 119 -5.18 0.57 -11.46
CA TYR A 119 -4.87 1.40 -10.31
C TYR A 119 -4.36 2.75 -10.80
N LYS A 120 -4.95 3.82 -10.30
CA LYS A 120 -4.55 5.19 -10.63
C LYS A 120 -3.35 5.64 -9.82
N ARG A 121 -3.27 5.19 -8.56
CA ARG A 121 -2.17 5.50 -7.66
C ARG A 121 -1.31 4.27 -7.44
N ALA A 122 0.00 4.44 -7.60
CA ALA A 122 0.97 3.41 -7.33
C ALA A 122 1.02 3.09 -5.84
N PRO A 123 1.09 1.81 -5.43
CA PRO A 123 1.35 1.47 -4.05
C PRO A 123 2.76 1.93 -3.65
N GLU A 124 2.92 2.22 -2.38
CA GLU A 124 4.12 2.85 -1.84
C GLU A 124 4.70 2.00 -0.73
N CYS A 125 6.02 1.98 -0.61
CA CYS A 125 6.70 1.35 0.51
C CYS A 125 7.75 2.25 1.14
N MET A 126 8.09 1.93 2.40
CA MET A 126 9.18 2.49 3.16
C MET A 126 9.92 1.34 3.82
N VAL A 127 11.25 1.34 3.71
CA VAL A 127 12.11 0.34 4.31
C VAL A 127 13.00 1.00 5.35
N GLU A 128 12.96 0.48 6.56
CA GLU A 128 13.73 0.98 7.69
C GLU A 128 14.58 -0.15 8.29
N LEU A 129 15.79 0.17 8.71
CA LEU A 129 16.67 -0.76 9.41
C LEU A 129 16.19 -0.96 10.85
N LEU A 130 15.93 -2.22 11.24
CA LEU A 130 15.41 -2.53 12.57
C LEU A 130 16.49 -2.66 13.64
N SER A 131 17.66 -3.12 13.33
CA SER A 131 18.62 -3.47 14.36
C SER A 131 20.07 -3.46 13.93
N GLY A 132 20.92 -3.39 14.94
CA GLY A 132 22.33 -3.26 14.78
C GLY A 132 22.65 -1.83 14.43
N GLY A 133 22.27 -0.91 15.34
CA GLY A 133 22.60 0.50 15.17
C GLY A 133 23.98 0.59 14.54
N MET A 134 24.11 1.37 13.48
CA MET A 134 25.44 1.72 13.03
C MET A 134 26.16 2.24 14.25
N PRO A 135 27.15 1.51 14.81
CA PRO A 135 28.00 2.10 15.81
C PRO A 135 28.60 3.31 15.13
N ASP A 136 28.54 4.46 15.78
CA ASP A 136 29.02 5.72 15.25
C ASP A 136 30.29 5.55 14.41
N GLY A 137 30.17 5.70 13.12
CA GLY A 137 31.29 5.85 12.20
C GLY A 137 31.90 4.59 11.57
N VAL A 138 31.34 3.38 11.74
CA VAL A 138 31.88 2.18 11.09
C VAL A 138 30.96 1.69 9.97
N ALA A 139 31.34 1.95 8.75
CA ALA A 139 30.64 1.60 7.52
C ALA A 139 30.63 0.09 7.18
N SER A 140 30.77 -0.81 8.14
CA SER A 140 30.95 -2.25 7.86
C SER A 140 30.03 -3.19 8.64
N VAL A 141 28.88 -2.71 9.11
CA VAL A 141 27.89 -3.63 9.71
C VAL A 141 26.84 -3.94 8.64
N THR A 142 26.78 -5.18 8.24
CA THR A 142 25.73 -5.72 7.37
C THR A 142 24.39 -5.49 8.05
N PRO A 143 23.45 -4.78 7.43
CA PRO A 143 22.12 -4.64 7.99
C PRO A 143 21.47 -6.02 8.05
N SER A 144 21.14 -6.48 9.27
CA SER A 144 20.61 -7.83 9.49
C SER A 144 19.09 -7.87 9.59
N ALA A 145 18.43 -6.77 9.90
CA ALA A 145 16.98 -6.75 10.04
C ALA A 145 16.36 -5.46 9.51
N PHE A 146 15.21 -5.62 8.83
CA PHE A 146 14.46 -4.51 8.23
C PHE A 146 12.99 -4.56 8.63
N VAL A 147 12.40 -3.39 8.84
CA VAL A 147 10.95 -3.20 8.86
C VAL A 147 10.53 -2.61 7.53
N ILE A 148 9.59 -3.25 6.89
CA ILE A 148 9.04 -2.83 5.60
C ILE A 148 7.58 -2.48 5.82
N THR A 149 7.24 -1.21 5.65
CA THR A 149 5.87 -0.73 5.73
C THR A 149 5.40 -0.34 4.35
N VAL A 150 4.24 -0.83 3.97
CA VAL A 150 3.66 -0.55 2.66
C VAL A 150 2.24 0.00 2.79
N ARG A 151 1.87 0.75 1.78
CA ARG A 151 0.51 1.25 1.65
C ARG A 151 0.00 1.00 0.23
N GLY A 152 -1.12 0.26 0.14
CA GLY A 152 -1.83 -0.04 -1.10
C GLY A 152 -3.09 0.80 -1.22
N PHE A 153 -3.48 1.11 -2.44
CA PHE A 153 -4.62 1.97 -2.73
C PHE A 153 -5.64 1.27 -3.60
N GLY A 154 -6.91 1.53 -3.32
CA GLY A 154 -8.01 1.09 -4.18
C GLY A 154 -7.98 1.79 -5.55
N PRO A 155 -8.66 1.20 -6.55
CA PRO A 155 -8.67 1.74 -7.92
C PRO A 155 -9.35 3.10 -8.04
N GLU A 156 -10.16 3.49 -7.07
CA GLU A 156 -10.84 4.79 -6.98
C GLU A 156 -9.89 5.92 -6.53
N VAL A 157 -8.78 5.60 -5.85
CA VAL A 157 -7.85 6.58 -5.31
C VAL A 157 -7.14 7.31 -6.45
N ALA A 158 -7.19 8.64 -6.44
CA ALA A 158 -6.62 9.46 -7.49
C ALA A 158 -5.10 9.31 -7.59
N ALA A 159 -4.59 9.38 -8.82
CA ALA A 159 -3.16 9.43 -9.08
C ALA A 159 -2.53 10.68 -8.45
N VAL A 160 -1.27 10.57 -8.04
CA VAL A 160 -0.47 11.75 -7.70
C VAL A 160 -0.03 12.39 -9.01
N THR A 161 -0.51 13.60 -9.28
CA THR A 161 -0.17 14.34 -10.50
C THR A 161 0.81 15.48 -10.19
N GLY A 162 1.94 15.49 -10.90
CA GLY A 162 2.90 16.60 -10.88
C GLY A 162 3.84 16.61 -9.69
N ALA A 163 4.61 17.72 -9.57
CA ALA A 163 5.56 17.98 -8.50
C ALA A 163 4.89 18.50 -7.20
N ALA A 164 3.60 18.37 -7.09
CA ALA A 164 2.85 18.78 -5.90
C ALA A 164 3.19 17.86 -4.72
N PRO A 165 3.17 18.37 -3.47
CA PRO A 165 3.31 17.53 -2.30
C PRO A 165 2.27 16.41 -2.35
N ARG A 166 2.66 15.21 -1.95
CA ARG A 166 1.75 14.07 -1.87
C ARG A 166 0.62 14.42 -0.91
N ILE A 167 -0.57 14.62 -1.44
CA ILE A 167 -1.76 14.85 -0.64
C ILE A 167 -2.22 13.51 -0.09
N ARG A 168 -2.72 13.52 1.14
CA ARG A 168 -3.33 12.33 1.74
C ARG A 168 -4.35 11.72 0.77
N PRO A 169 -4.27 10.42 0.50
CA PRO A 169 -5.20 9.76 -0.40
C PRO A 169 -6.64 9.85 0.13
N VAL A 170 -7.58 10.03 -0.77
CA VAL A 170 -9.01 9.92 -0.48
C VAL A 170 -9.52 8.66 -1.16
N GLY A 171 -10.05 7.73 -0.38
CA GLY A 171 -10.51 6.43 -0.84
C GLY A 171 -9.98 5.29 0.02
N THR A 172 -10.04 4.09 -0.50
CA THR A 172 -9.61 2.88 0.20
C THR A 172 -8.09 2.81 0.27
N GLU A 173 -7.58 2.62 1.47
CA GLU A 173 -6.16 2.52 1.78
C GLU A 173 -5.94 1.33 2.72
N VAL A 174 -4.94 0.50 2.41
CA VAL A 174 -4.56 -0.65 3.23
C VAL A 174 -3.08 -0.57 3.55
N TRP A 175 -2.76 -0.80 4.81
CA TRP A 175 -1.40 -0.80 5.33
C TRP A 175 -0.99 -2.21 5.70
N LEU A 176 0.18 -2.64 5.23
CA LEU A 176 0.82 -3.88 5.64
C LEU A 176 2.22 -3.59 6.14
N GLN A 177 2.67 -4.43 7.07
CA GLN A 177 4.03 -4.34 7.61
C GLN A 177 4.63 -5.73 7.72
N SER A 178 5.90 -5.85 7.36
CA SER A 178 6.70 -7.05 7.47
C SER A 178 8.02 -6.73 8.14
N THR A 179 8.57 -7.70 8.84
CA THR A 179 9.93 -7.64 9.38
C THR A 179 10.71 -8.80 8.80
N ILE A 180 11.85 -8.50 8.19
CA ILE A 180 12.77 -9.51 7.66
C ILE A 180 14.09 -9.44 8.39
N GLU A 181 14.65 -10.60 8.71
CA GLU A 181 15.98 -10.77 9.25
C GLU A 181 16.81 -11.57 8.26
N ILE A 182 18.06 -11.16 8.06
CA ILE A 182 18.99 -11.77 7.11
C ILE A 182 20.17 -12.29 7.92
N GLU A 183 20.37 -13.57 7.87
CA GLU A 183 21.51 -14.29 8.49
C GLU A 183 22.74 -14.29 7.56
#